data_a8d661f42bd7f5282cda3f3bb10aef69
#
_entry.id   a8d661f42bd7f5282cda3f3bb10aef69
#
_cell.length_a   1.000
_cell.length_b   1.000
_cell.length_c   1.000
_cell.angle_alpha   90.00
_cell.angle_beta   90.00
_cell.angle_gamma   90.00
#
_symmetry.space_group_name_H-M   'P 1'
#
loop_
_entity.id
_entity.type
_entity.pdbx_description
1 polymer ?
#
loop_
_entity_poly.entity_id
_entity_poly.type
_entity_poly.pdbx_seq_one_letter_code
_entity_poly.pdbx_strand_id
1 'polypeptide(L)'
;MGQWECSLENMEINLKFWQNRSVFLSGHTGFKGGWLALWLTDMGAKVHGYSLGTKSNPSFFKETKLKEKLASSTIDDIQNLSALKSSMTFANPSLIIHMAAQSLVLESYNNPVETFRTNIIGTANILEAARKINTVEAIVNITSDKCYENKEQLEPYLENDKLGGHDPYSSSKACAELISNAYRNSFLNECGIKIATVRAGNVIGGGDWAPNRLIPDLLRSIDSGKKLFIRSPN
;
A
#
# COMPACT_ATOMS: atom_id res chain seq x y z
N MET A 1 8.46 26.18 19.90
CA MET A 1 8.05 25.80 18.54
C MET A 1 9.30 25.42 17.79
N GLY A 2 9.65 24.11 17.74
CA GLY A 2 10.74 23.64 16.89
C GLY A 2 10.29 23.73 15.44
N GLN A 3 11.00 24.49 14.62
CA GLN A 3 10.87 24.44 13.18
C GLN A 3 11.26 23.01 12.75
N TRP A 4 10.30 22.23 12.32
CA TRP A 4 10.55 21.04 11.53
C TRP A 4 10.96 21.52 10.13
N GLU A 5 12.24 21.76 9.92
CA GLU A 5 12.77 21.89 8.58
C GLU A 5 12.57 20.52 7.89
N CYS A 6 11.66 20.51 6.93
CA CYS A 6 11.40 19.32 6.12
C CYS A 6 12.66 19.06 5.28
N SER A 7 13.50 18.14 5.71
CA SER A 7 14.71 17.74 4.99
C SER A 7 14.44 17.08 3.63
N LEU A 8 13.17 17.01 3.21
CA LEU A 8 12.75 16.44 1.93
C LEU A 8 13.02 17.36 0.73
N GLU A 9 13.19 18.67 0.94
CA GLU A 9 13.46 19.65 -0.14
C GLU A 9 14.81 19.43 -0.84
N ASN A 10 15.73 18.69 -0.20
CA ASN A 10 17.06 18.40 -0.73
C ASN A 10 17.34 16.92 -0.99
N MET A 11 16.30 16.07 -1.01
CA MET A 11 16.47 14.65 -1.31
C MET A 11 16.63 14.43 -2.82
N GLU A 12 17.87 14.32 -3.28
CA GLU A 12 18.14 13.86 -4.64
C GLU A 12 17.78 12.38 -4.79
N ILE A 13 16.98 12.09 -5.81
CA ILE A 13 16.63 10.70 -6.14
C ILE A 13 17.86 9.99 -6.68
N ASN A 14 18.36 9.01 -5.96
CA ASN A 14 19.48 8.19 -6.42
C ASN A 14 19.01 7.17 -7.46
N LEU A 15 19.02 7.54 -8.73
CA LEU A 15 18.62 6.65 -9.83
C LEU A 15 19.48 5.38 -9.91
N LYS A 16 20.77 5.44 -9.52
CA LYS A 16 21.67 4.29 -9.50
C LYS A 16 21.19 3.21 -8.51
N PHE A 17 20.54 3.63 -7.42
CA PHE A 17 19.98 2.69 -6.44
C PHE A 17 18.87 1.82 -7.06
N TRP A 18 18.07 2.37 -7.96
CA TRP A 18 16.93 1.68 -8.57
C TRP A 18 17.30 0.89 -9.82
N GLN A 19 18.38 1.25 -10.50
CA GLN A 19 18.78 0.66 -11.77
C GLN A 19 18.95 -0.86 -11.67
N ASN A 20 18.14 -1.60 -12.43
CA ASN A 20 18.07 -3.07 -12.44
C ASN A 20 17.70 -3.74 -11.11
N ARG A 21 17.32 -2.99 -10.08
CA ARG A 21 16.89 -3.55 -8.79
C ARG A 21 15.56 -4.29 -8.96
N SER A 22 15.51 -5.55 -8.53
CA SER A 22 14.27 -6.31 -8.51
C SER A 22 13.41 -5.88 -7.32
N VAL A 23 12.20 -5.39 -7.62
CA VAL A 23 11.23 -4.90 -6.64
C VAL A 23 9.93 -5.70 -6.78
N PHE A 24 9.50 -6.34 -5.69
CA PHE A 24 8.18 -6.97 -5.62
C PHE A 24 7.17 -5.97 -5.06
N LEU A 25 6.15 -5.66 -5.85
CA LEU A 25 5.13 -4.67 -5.49
C LEU A 25 3.75 -5.31 -5.44
N SER A 26 3.18 -5.45 -4.25
CA SER A 26 1.78 -5.86 -4.13
C SER A 26 0.84 -4.67 -4.29
N GLY A 27 -0.31 -4.89 -4.95
CA GLY A 27 -1.31 -3.83 -5.18
C GLY A 27 -1.04 -2.94 -6.38
N HIS A 28 -0.22 -3.36 -7.33
CA HIS A 28 0.20 -2.60 -8.52
C HIS A 28 -0.95 -2.23 -9.49
N THR A 29 -2.08 -2.92 -9.44
CA THR A 29 -3.26 -2.59 -10.27
C THR A 29 -4.13 -1.48 -9.68
N GLY A 30 -3.91 -1.15 -8.40
CA GLY A 30 -4.62 -0.07 -7.71
C GLY A 30 -4.03 1.31 -8.03
N PHE A 31 -4.75 2.37 -7.65
CA PHE A 31 -4.35 3.76 -7.92
C PHE A 31 -2.93 4.08 -7.43
N LYS A 32 -2.67 4.00 -6.13
CA LYS A 32 -1.34 4.32 -5.57
C LYS A 32 -0.25 3.36 -6.03
N GLY A 33 -0.56 2.05 -6.04
CA GLY A 33 0.39 1.04 -6.48
C GLY A 33 0.76 1.18 -7.95
N GLY A 34 -0.19 1.61 -8.79
CA GLY A 34 0.06 1.91 -10.20
C GLY A 34 1.01 3.08 -10.40
N TRP A 35 0.80 4.19 -9.68
CA TRP A 35 1.74 5.33 -9.70
C TRP A 35 3.14 4.94 -9.24
N LEU A 36 3.24 4.20 -8.15
CA LEU A 36 4.55 3.76 -7.66
C LEU A 36 5.23 2.79 -8.63
N ALA A 37 4.47 1.86 -9.22
CA ALA A 37 4.99 0.93 -10.22
C ALA A 37 5.56 1.67 -11.44
N LEU A 38 4.82 2.66 -11.95
CA LEU A 38 5.27 3.49 -13.07
C LEU A 38 6.56 4.24 -12.71
N TRP A 39 6.58 4.91 -11.57
CA TRP A 39 7.73 5.67 -11.12
C TRP A 39 8.98 4.81 -10.91
N LEU A 40 8.85 3.66 -10.24
CA LEU A 40 9.95 2.71 -10.05
C LEU A 40 10.50 2.21 -11.39
N THR A 41 9.62 1.92 -12.34
CA THR A 41 10.01 1.48 -13.68
C THR A 41 10.75 2.58 -14.44
N ASP A 42 10.29 3.82 -14.36
CA ASP A 42 10.95 4.97 -14.98
C ASP A 42 12.33 5.24 -14.36
N MET A 43 12.53 4.89 -13.08
CA MET A 43 13.85 4.93 -12.42
C MET A 43 14.75 3.72 -12.78
N GLY A 44 14.27 2.79 -13.59
CA GLY A 44 15.04 1.64 -14.05
C GLY A 44 14.94 0.38 -13.18
N ALA A 45 14.00 0.32 -12.23
CA ALA A 45 13.76 -0.89 -11.44
C ALA A 45 13.02 -1.96 -12.25
N LYS A 46 13.30 -3.23 -11.95
CA LYS A 46 12.55 -4.38 -12.45
C LYS A 46 11.38 -4.67 -11.52
N VAL A 47 10.21 -4.11 -11.83
CA VAL A 47 9.03 -4.22 -10.97
C VAL A 47 8.25 -5.48 -11.30
N HIS A 48 8.04 -6.32 -10.28
CA HIS A 48 7.21 -7.53 -10.31
C HIS A 48 5.94 -7.27 -9.51
N GLY A 49 4.83 -7.11 -10.22
CA GLY A 49 3.53 -6.79 -9.62
C GLY A 49 2.75 -8.03 -9.20
N TYR A 50 2.09 -7.99 -8.04
CA TYR A 50 1.15 -8.99 -7.55
C TYR A 50 -0.11 -8.31 -6.99
N SER A 51 -1.28 -8.59 -7.53
CA SER A 51 -2.52 -7.93 -7.12
C SER A 51 -3.76 -8.62 -7.67
N LEU A 52 -4.90 -8.35 -7.10
CA LEU A 52 -6.18 -8.60 -7.76
C LEU A 52 -6.29 -7.80 -9.07
N GLY A 53 -7.16 -8.23 -9.98
CA GLY A 53 -7.51 -7.46 -11.17
C GLY A 53 -8.11 -6.09 -10.84
N THR A 54 -8.13 -5.21 -11.82
CA THR A 54 -8.70 -3.86 -11.65
C THR A 54 -10.20 -3.90 -11.36
N LYS A 55 -10.65 -3.20 -10.31
CA LYS A 55 -12.07 -3.12 -9.92
C LYS A 55 -12.83 -1.97 -10.60
N SER A 56 -12.11 -1.00 -11.15
CA SER A 56 -12.71 0.18 -11.82
C SER A 56 -12.49 0.16 -13.34
N ASN A 57 -13.39 0.80 -14.05
CA ASN A 57 -13.26 1.12 -15.47
C ASN A 57 -13.76 2.56 -15.67
N PRO A 58 -12.89 3.52 -16.05
CA PRO A 58 -11.46 3.35 -16.33
C PRO A 58 -10.63 2.97 -15.09
N SER A 59 -9.37 2.56 -15.30
CA SER A 59 -8.42 2.29 -14.23
C SER A 59 -7.02 2.76 -14.63
N PHE A 60 -6.26 3.30 -13.68
CA PHE A 60 -4.90 3.77 -13.91
C PHE A 60 -4.02 2.70 -14.59
N PHE A 61 -4.10 1.46 -14.12
CA PHE A 61 -3.34 0.34 -14.66
C PHE A 61 -3.58 0.09 -16.15
N LYS A 62 -4.85 0.19 -16.61
CA LYS A 62 -5.21 -0.01 -18.02
C LYS A 62 -4.86 1.21 -18.87
N GLU A 63 -5.23 2.42 -18.41
CA GLU A 63 -5.03 3.66 -19.16
C GLU A 63 -3.54 3.95 -19.41
N THR A 64 -2.67 3.62 -18.46
CA THR A 64 -1.21 3.80 -18.61
C THR A 64 -0.51 2.62 -19.29
N LYS A 65 -1.25 1.57 -19.67
CA LYS A 65 -0.69 0.30 -20.20
C LYS A 65 0.43 -0.26 -19.31
N LEU A 66 0.29 -0.09 -18.01
CA LEU A 66 1.35 -0.36 -17.04
C LEU A 66 1.88 -1.80 -17.13
N LYS A 67 1.00 -2.77 -17.46
CA LYS A 67 1.39 -4.18 -17.64
C LYS A 67 2.56 -4.37 -18.60
N GLU A 68 2.63 -3.56 -19.66
CA GLU A 68 3.68 -3.65 -20.70
C GLU A 68 5.05 -3.15 -20.21
N LYS A 69 5.05 -2.34 -19.14
CA LYS A 69 6.27 -1.75 -18.56
C LYS A 69 6.86 -2.58 -17.41
N LEU A 70 6.08 -3.50 -16.84
CA LEU A 70 6.50 -4.31 -15.70
C LEU A 70 7.35 -5.52 -16.13
N ALA A 71 8.30 -5.92 -15.28
CA ALA A 71 9.07 -7.16 -15.47
C ALA A 71 8.15 -8.39 -15.38
N SER A 72 7.14 -8.36 -14.51
CA SER A 72 6.03 -9.33 -14.48
C SER A 72 4.80 -8.73 -13.79
N SER A 73 3.62 -9.30 -14.10
CA SER A 73 2.35 -8.92 -13.47
C SER A 73 1.52 -10.17 -13.22
N THR A 74 1.43 -10.57 -11.95
CA THR A 74 0.61 -11.69 -11.48
C THR A 74 -0.71 -11.15 -10.96
N ILE A 75 -1.80 -11.69 -11.48
CA ILE A 75 -3.16 -11.36 -11.02
C ILE A 75 -3.66 -12.51 -10.17
N ASP A 76 -3.62 -12.31 -8.84
CA ASP A 76 -4.07 -13.29 -7.85
C ASP A 76 -4.34 -12.61 -6.49
N ASP A 77 -4.94 -13.35 -5.56
CA ASP A 77 -5.28 -12.84 -4.24
C ASP A 77 -4.09 -12.92 -3.28
N ILE A 78 -3.87 -11.85 -2.51
CA ILE A 78 -2.84 -11.79 -1.46
C ILE A 78 -3.05 -12.85 -0.36
N GLN A 79 -4.28 -13.38 -0.24
CA GLN A 79 -4.61 -14.46 0.67
C GLN A 79 -4.11 -15.82 0.17
N ASN A 80 -3.81 -15.96 -1.13
CA ASN A 80 -3.25 -17.17 -1.73
C ASN A 80 -1.75 -17.27 -1.48
N LEU A 81 -1.36 -17.75 -0.30
CA LEU A 81 0.04 -17.85 0.11
C LEU A 81 0.89 -18.69 -0.85
N SER A 82 0.32 -19.75 -1.46
CA SER A 82 1.06 -20.62 -2.39
C SER A 82 1.44 -19.86 -3.68
N ALA A 83 0.45 -19.20 -4.30
CA ALA A 83 0.69 -18.40 -5.50
C ALA A 83 1.62 -17.21 -5.22
N LEU A 84 1.45 -16.57 -4.05
CA LEU A 84 2.31 -15.47 -3.61
C LEU A 84 3.77 -15.93 -3.47
N LYS A 85 4.04 -17.06 -2.81
CA LYS A 85 5.37 -17.64 -2.69
C LYS A 85 5.99 -17.95 -4.05
N SER A 86 5.23 -18.56 -4.95
CA SER A 86 5.71 -18.87 -6.31
C SER A 86 6.06 -17.61 -7.09
N SER A 87 5.20 -16.59 -7.06
CA SER A 87 5.44 -15.30 -7.72
C SER A 87 6.65 -14.56 -7.13
N MET A 88 6.80 -14.57 -5.81
CA MET A 88 7.92 -13.92 -5.13
C MET A 88 9.24 -14.65 -5.38
N THR A 89 9.23 -15.99 -5.42
CA THR A 89 10.41 -16.79 -5.80
C THR A 89 10.84 -16.51 -7.24
N PHE A 90 9.89 -16.43 -8.16
CA PHE A 90 10.17 -16.06 -9.56
C PHE A 90 10.79 -14.66 -9.67
N ALA A 91 10.24 -13.69 -8.94
CA ALA A 91 10.73 -12.31 -8.93
C ALA A 91 12.12 -12.17 -8.32
N ASN A 92 12.45 -13.03 -7.35
CA ASN A 92 13.68 -13.01 -6.57
C ASN A 92 14.08 -11.58 -6.15
N PRO A 93 13.19 -10.84 -5.43
CA PRO A 93 13.36 -9.41 -5.19
C PRO A 93 14.40 -9.11 -4.12
N SER A 94 15.05 -7.94 -4.23
CA SER A 94 15.83 -7.37 -3.14
C SER A 94 14.99 -6.42 -2.26
N LEU A 95 13.92 -5.88 -2.80
CA LEU A 95 13.01 -4.97 -2.08
C LEU A 95 11.56 -5.41 -2.28
N ILE A 96 10.78 -5.38 -1.20
CA ILE A 96 9.34 -5.64 -1.23
C ILE A 96 8.60 -4.39 -0.77
N ILE A 97 7.60 -3.95 -1.55
CA ILE A 97 6.70 -2.87 -1.16
C ILE A 97 5.27 -3.43 -1.13
N HIS A 98 4.70 -3.51 0.07
CA HIS A 98 3.36 -4.05 0.28
C HIS A 98 2.32 -2.94 0.31
N MET A 99 1.51 -2.87 -0.76
CA MET A 99 0.42 -1.90 -0.91
C MET A 99 -0.95 -2.53 -1.15
N ALA A 100 -1.02 -3.86 -1.34
CA ALA A 100 -2.30 -4.55 -1.51
C ALA A 100 -3.12 -4.45 -0.22
N ALA A 101 -4.32 -3.90 -0.33
CA ALA A 101 -5.26 -3.75 0.77
C ALA A 101 -6.68 -3.55 0.27
N GLN A 102 -7.67 -3.94 1.07
CA GLN A 102 -9.00 -3.35 1.01
C GLN A 102 -8.91 -1.98 1.71
N SER A 103 -9.08 -0.88 0.95
CA SER A 103 -8.73 0.48 1.39
C SER A 103 -9.92 1.41 1.62
N LEU A 104 -11.14 0.92 1.46
CA LEU A 104 -12.37 1.71 1.56
C LEU A 104 -13.05 1.48 2.90
N VAL A 105 -13.17 2.52 3.72
CA VAL A 105 -13.79 2.44 5.06
C VAL A 105 -15.23 1.94 4.97
N LEU A 106 -16.06 2.49 4.07
CA LEU A 106 -17.45 2.03 3.93
C LEU A 106 -17.55 0.57 3.49
N GLU A 107 -16.66 0.11 2.62
CA GLU A 107 -16.61 -1.30 2.23
C GLU A 107 -16.25 -2.22 3.41
N SER A 108 -15.46 -1.74 4.35
CA SER A 108 -15.10 -2.51 5.53
C SER A 108 -16.29 -2.76 6.48
N TYR A 109 -17.27 -1.89 6.49
CA TYR A 109 -18.53 -2.13 7.22
C TYR A 109 -19.41 -3.17 6.54
N ASN A 110 -19.43 -3.17 5.19
CA ASN A 110 -20.21 -4.15 4.44
C ASN A 110 -19.58 -5.55 4.48
N ASN A 111 -18.23 -5.60 4.42
CA ASN A 111 -17.46 -6.83 4.32
C ASN A 111 -16.28 -6.86 5.32
N PRO A 112 -16.56 -6.89 6.65
CA PRO A 112 -15.51 -6.78 7.66
C PRO A 112 -14.54 -7.97 7.66
N VAL A 113 -15.04 -9.19 7.53
CA VAL A 113 -14.21 -10.41 7.52
C VAL A 113 -13.24 -10.40 6.34
N GLU A 114 -13.70 -10.00 5.15
CA GLU A 114 -12.85 -9.91 3.96
C GLU A 114 -11.82 -8.79 4.12
N THR A 115 -12.19 -7.67 4.74
CA THR A 115 -11.26 -6.59 5.08
C THR A 115 -10.14 -7.10 5.99
N PHE A 116 -10.47 -7.84 7.04
CA PHE A 116 -9.47 -8.44 7.94
C PHE A 116 -8.61 -9.48 7.24
N ARG A 117 -9.19 -10.37 6.44
CA ARG A 117 -8.44 -11.36 5.67
C ARG A 117 -7.43 -10.69 4.73
N THR A 118 -7.86 -9.72 3.95
CA THR A 118 -7.00 -9.03 3.01
C THR A 118 -5.90 -8.23 3.73
N ASN A 119 -6.26 -7.44 4.74
CA ASN A 119 -5.32 -6.49 5.33
C ASN A 119 -4.43 -7.13 6.41
N ILE A 120 -4.92 -8.10 7.17
CA ILE A 120 -4.19 -8.74 8.26
C ILE A 120 -3.49 -10.00 7.73
N ILE A 121 -4.26 -10.95 7.22
CA ILE A 121 -3.69 -12.22 6.73
C ILE A 121 -2.84 -11.97 5.48
N GLY A 122 -3.27 -11.08 4.57
CA GLY A 122 -2.46 -10.67 3.41
C GLY A 122 -1.11 -10.08 3.81
N THR A 123 -1.06 -9.22 4.85
CA THR A 123 0.20 -8.72 5.40
C THR A 123 1.06 -9.85 5.96
N ALA A 124 0.48 -10.76 6.76
CA ALA A 124 1.21 -11.90 7.28
C ALA A 124 1.77 -12.79 6.15
N ASN A 125 1.00 -13.01 5.09
CA ASN A 125 1.41 -13.81 3.93
C ASN A 125 2.61 -13.19 3.19
N ILE A 126 2.62 -11.86 2.99
CA ILE A 126 3.77 -11.14 2.41
C ILE A 126 5.02 -11.37 3.26
N LEU A 127 4.93 -11.18 4.56
CA LEU A 127 6.07 -11.31 5.47
C LEU A 127 6.56 -12.76 5.56
N GLU A 128 5.62 -13.73 5.57
CA GLU A 128 5.93 -15.15 5.57
C GLU A 128 6.59 -15.62 4.27
N ALA A 129 6.15 -15.09 3.12
CA ALA A 129 6.80 -15.37 1.84
C ALA A 129 8.19 -14.74 1.78
N ALA A 130 8.31 -13.49 2.21
CA ALA A 130 9.56 -12.70 2.16
C ALA A 130 10.70 -13.35 2.95
N ARG A 131 10.44 -13.85 4.18
CA ARG A 131 11.47 -14.46 5.03
C ARG A 131 12.08 -15.75 4.46
N LYS A 132 11.54 -16.27 3.37
CA LYS A 132 12.05 -17.47 2.65
C LYS A 132 12.85 -17.13 1.41
N ILE A 133 13.02 -15.85 1.08
CA ILE A 133 13.75 -15.37 -0.10
C ILE A 133 15.05 -14.72 0.37
N ASN A 134 16.17 -15.35 0.06
CA ASN A 134 17.49 -14.92 0.56
C ASN A 134 17.98 -13.59 -0.02
N THR A 135 17.39 -13.11 -1.12
CA THR A 135 17.77 -11.84 -1.76
C THR A 135 17.07 -10.63 -1.16
N VAL A 136 16.05 -10.83 -0.32
CA VAL A 136 15.30 -9.71 0.28
C VAL A 136 16.15 -9.00 1.31
N GLU A 137 16.42 -7.72 1.04
CA GLU A 137 17.16 -6.81 1.93
C GLU A 137 16.20 -6.00 2.82
N ALA A 138 15.08 -5.55 2.23
CA ALA A 138 14.14 -4.68 2.93
C ALA A 138 12.68 -4.87 2.48
N ILE A 139 11.77 -4.57 3.41
CA ILE A 139 10.32 -4.58 3.20
C ILE A 139 9.76 -3.24 3.65
N VAL A 140 8.92 -2.62 2.81
CA VAL A 140 8.13 -1.43 3.15
C VAL A 140 6.66 -1.81 3.14
N ASN A 141 6.01 -1.76 4.29
CA ASN A 141 4.58 -2.03 4.43
C ASN A 141 3.80 -0.71 4.52
N ILE A 142 2.93 -0.45 3.55
CA ILE A 142 2.11 0.77 3.51
C ILE A 142 0.85 0.55 4.34
N THR A 143 0.81 1.21 5.49
CA THR A 143 -0.33 1.18 6.40
C THR A 143 -1.23 2.41 6.21
N SER A 144 -1.51 3.19 7.23
CA SER A 144 -2.39 4.37 7.16
C SER A 144 -2.26 5.19 8.42
N ASP A 145 -2.55 6.50 8.35
CA ASP A 145 -2.81 7.37 9.51
C ASP A 145 -3.96 6.86 10.40
N LYS A 146 -4.90 6.11 9.81
CA LYS A 146 -6.05 5.52 10.55
C LYS A 146 -5.69 4.34 11.45
N CYS A 147 -4.41 3.95 11.51
CA CYS A 147 -3.94 2.93 12.43
C CYS A 147 -3.84 3.42 13.89
N TYR A 148 -3.87 4.71 14.12
CA TYR A 148 -3.87 5.29 15.45
C TYR A 148 -5.23 5.17 16.16
N GLU A 149 -5.22 5.07 17.49
CA GLU A 149 -6.41 5.32 18.30
C GLU A 149 -6.82 6.78 18.12
N ASN A 150 -7.96 7.01 17.47
CA ASN A 150 -8.43 8.37 17.20
C ASN A 150 -8.93 9.02 18.52
N LYS A 151 -8.23 10.05 18.98
CA LYS A 151 -8.55 10.82 20.19
C LYS A 151 -9.14 12.19 19.86
N GLU A 152 -9.33 12.50 18.56
CA GLU A 152 -9.81 13.82 18.11
C GLU A 152 -9.00 14.99 18.71
N GLN A 153 -7.68 14.78 18.86
CA GLN A 153 -6.76 15.75 19.44
C GLN A 153 -6.25 16.74 18.38
N LEU A 154 -5.84 17.93 18.81
CA LEU A 154 -5.28 18.95 17.92
C LEU A 154 -3.79 18.70 17.61
N GLU A 155 -3.08 18.02 18.49
CA GLU A 155 -1.68 17.70 18.32
C GLU A 155 -1.49 16.60 17.27
N PRO A 156 -0.46 16.69 16.41
CA PRO A 156 -0.15 15.64 15.45
C PRO A 156 0.17 14.31 16.13
N TYR A 157 -0.24 13.19 15.52
CA TYR A 157 0.16 11.86 15.97
C TYR A 157 1.65 11.62 15.69
N LEU A 158 2.31 10.93 16.61
CA LEU A 158 3.70 10.46 16.51
C LEU A 158 3.72 8.94 16.28
N GLU A 159 4.85 8.41 15.83
CA GLU A 159 5.00 6.99 15.48
C GLU A 159 4.77 6.04 16.67
N ASN A 160 5.02 6.49 17.90
CA ASN A 160 4.82 5.72 19.15
C ASN A 160 3.46 5.91 19.77
N ASP A 161 2.57 6.71 19.17
CA ASP A 161 1.22 6.84 19.69
C ASP A 161 0.46 5.53 19.58
N LYS A 162 -0.51 5.37 20.47
CA LYS A 162 -1.27 4.15 20.61
C LYS A 162 -1.97 3.77 19.30
N LEU A 163 -1.77 2.51 18.89
CA LEU A 163 -2.48 1.93 17.77
C LEU A 163 -3.90 1.55 18.19
N GLY A 164 -4.85 1.70 17.26
CA GLY A 164 -6.25 1.35 17.48
C GLY A 164 -7.08 1.60 16.22
N GLY A 165 -8.40 1.56 16.36
CA GLY A 165 -9.32 1.86 15.27
C GLY A 165 -10.74 1.47 15.64
N HIS A 166 -11.70 2.33 15.35
CA HIS A 166 -13.11 2.08 15.65
C HIS A 166 -13.83 1.29 14.56
N ASP A 167 -13.39 1.42 13.32
CA ASP A 167 -13.97 0.72 12.20
C ASP A 167 -13.08 -0.47 11.75
N PRO A 168 -13.63 -1.45 10.98
CA PRO A 168 -12.89 -2.63 10.59
C PRO A 168 -11.65 -2.31 9.71
N TYR A 169 -11.69 -1.26 8.89
CA TYR A 169 -10.53 -0.84 8.10
C TYR A 169 -9.41 -0.32 9.00
N SER A 170 -9.72 0.63 9.88
CA SER A 170 -8.77 1.25 10.80
C SER A 170 -8.13 0.20 11.72
N SER A 171 -8.95 -0.66 12.32
CA SER A 171 -8.49 -1.79 13.13
C SER A 171 -7.59 -2.74 12.33
N SER A 172 -7.93 -3.05 11.07
CA SER A 172 -7.10 -3.93 10.23
C SER A 172 -5.72 -3.32 9.93
N LYS A 173 -5.63 -1.99 9.78
CA LYS A 173 -4.35 -1.30 9.57
C LYS A 173 -3.51 -1.24 10.85
N ALA A 174 -4.13 -1.06 12.02
CA ALA A 174 -3.44 -1.21 13.30
C ALA A 174 -2.88 -2.63 13.49
N CYS A 175 -3.67 -3.66 13.15
CA CYS A 175 -3.20 -5.04 13.16
C CYS A 175 -2.03 -5.29 12.19
N ALA A 176 -2.03 -4.67 11.01
CA ALA A 176 -0.91 -4.78 10.07
C ALA A 176 0.40 -4.19 10.64
N GLU A 177 0.32 -3.10 11.41
CA GLU A 177 1.45 -2.55 12.17
C GLU A 177 1.97 -3.55 13.22
N LEU A 178 1.06 -4.13 14.02
CA LEU A 178 1.41 -5.10 15.06
C LEU A 178 2.05 -6.36 14.48
N ILE A 179 1.50 -6.89 13.37
CA ILE A 179 2.07 -8.05 12.67
C ILE A 179 3.45 -7.72 12.11
N SER A 180 3.62 -6.54 11.50
CA SER A 180 4.93 -6.11 10.99
C SER A 180 5.98 -6.05 12.09
N ASN A 181 5.60 -5.54 13.26
CA ASN A 181 6.47 -5.50 14.43
C ASN A 181 6.78 -6.90 14.99
N ALA A 182 5.78 -7.77 15.06
CA ALA A 182 5.97 -9.16 15.50
C ALA A 182 6.93 -9.91 14.57
N TYR A 183 6.75 -9.82 13.24
CA TYR A 183 7.65 -10.44 12.27
C TYR A 183 9.05 -9.86 12.32
N ARG A 184 9.19 -8.54 12.49
CA ARG A 184 10.50 -7.88 12.67
C ARG A 184 11.29 -8.53 13.78
N ASN A 185 10.66 -8.64 14.95
CA ASN A 185 11.36 -9.07 16.18
C ASN A 185 11.57 -10.58 16.24
N SER A 186 10.62 -11.38 15.69
CA SER A 186 10.66 -12.82 15.83
C SER A 186 11.39 -13.55 14.70
N PHE A 187 11.51 -12.93 13.50
CA PHE A 187 12.00 -13.64 12.32
C PHE A 187 12.93 -12.81 11.44
N LEU A 188 12.53 -11.58 11.08
CA LEU A 188 13.20 -10.84 10.00
C LEU A 188 14.57 -10.31 10.44
N ASN A 189 14.73 -9.92 11.71
CA ASN A 189 16.02 -9.47 12.24
C ASN A 189 17.08 -10.57 12.16
N GLU A 190 16.72 -11.81 12.46
CA GLU A 190 17.61 -12.96 12.35
C GLU A 190 18.01 -13.27 10.90
N CYS A 191 17.07 -13.03 9.96
CA CYS A 191 17.33 -13.17 8.52
C CYS A 191 18.07 -11.97 7.91
N GLY A 192 18.37 -10.91 8.68
CA GLY A 192 19.00 -9.68 8.18
C GLY A 192 18.06 -8.78 7.36
N ILE A 193 16.76 -9.10 7.27
CA ILE A 193 15.78 -8.35 6.50
C ILE A 193 15.28 -7.15 7.31
N LYS A 194 15.39 -5.95 6.74
CA LYS A 194 14.88 -4.73 7.35
C LYS A 194 13.41 -4.52 6.99
N ILE A 195 12.60 -4.07 7.95
CA ILE A 195 11.19 -3.74 7.69
C ILE A 195 10.85 -2.38 8.27
N ALA A 196 10.14 -1.57 7.47
CA ALA A 196 9.51 -0.33 7.88
C ALA A 196 8.01 -0.35 7.55
N THR A 197 7.21 0.28 8.41
CA THR A 197 5.83 0.64 8.11
C THR A 197 5.77 2.12 7.75
N VAL A 198 4.89 2.47 6.79
CA VAL A 198 4.73 3.85 6.33
C VAL A 198 3.26 4.22 6.46
N ARG A 199 2.98 5.24 7.25
CA ARG A 199 1.66 5.77 7.53
C ARG A 199 1.43 7.02 6.71
N ALA A 200 0.34 7.05 5.94
CA ALA A 200 -0.03 8.20 5.13
C ALA A 200 -1.52 8.47 5.28
N GLY A 201 -1.89 9.75 5.24
CA GLY A 201 -3.26 10.21 5.17
C GLY A 201 -3.89 10.01 3.78
N ASN A 202 -4.90 10.80 3.47
CA ASN A 202 -5.58 10.73 2.18
C ASN A 202 -4.63 11.14 1.05
N VAL A 203 -4.62 10.33 0.00
CA VAL A 203 -3.82 10.58 -1.20
C VAL A 203 -4.73 11.02 -2.34
N ILE A 204 -4.37 12.10 -3.01
CA ILE A 204 -5.08 12.67 -4.15
C ILE A 204 -4.16 12.62 -5.37
N GLY A 205 -4.70 12.21 -6.51
CA GLY A 205 -3.94 12.17 -7.77
C GLY A 205 -4.79 11.71 -8.94
N GLY A 206 -4.28 11.91 -10.15
CA GLY A 206 -4.93 11.42 -11.36
C GLY A 206 -5.05 9.89 -11.38
N GLY A 207 -6.16 9.39 -11.96
CA GLY A 207 -6.41 7.95 -12.06
C GLY A 207 -6.99 7.30 -10.81
N ASP A 208 -7.42 8.07 -9.80
CA ASP A 208 -8.26 7.55 -8.72
C ASP A 208 -9.74 7.65 -9.11
N TRP A 209 -10.35 6.51 -9.40
CA TRP A 209 -11.79 6.39 -9.70
C TRP A 209 -12.57 5.67 -8.60
N ALA A 210 -11.97 5.50 -7.42
CA ALA A 210 -12.65 4.80 -6.34
C ALA A 210 -13.93 5.55 -5.90
N PRO A 211 -15.03 4.83 -5.65
CA PRO A 211 -16.24 5.43 -5.11
C PRO A 211 -16.03 5.87 -3.65
N ASN A 212 -16.87 6.78 -3.20
CA ASN A 212 -16.89 7.25 -1.81
C ASN A 212 -15.60 7.97 -1.38
N ARG A 213 -14.88 8.56 -2.32
CA ARG A 213 -13.77 9.48 -2.07
C ARG A 213 -14.14 10.87 -2.56
N LEU A 214 -13.82 11.89 -1.76
CA LEU A 214 -14.27 13.27 -1.98
C LEU A 214 -13.93 13.78 -3.39
N ILE A 215 -12.67 13.72 -3.80
CA ILE A 215 -12.22 14.28 -5.08
C ILE A 215 -12.76 13.49 -6.28
N PRO A 216 -12.68 12.14 -6.33
CA PRO A 216 -13.32 11.36 -7.38
C PRO A 216 -14.85 11.58 -7.47
N ASP A 217 -15.54 11.69 -6.34
CA ASP A 217 -16.99 11.94 -6.31
C ASP A 217 -17.33 13.36 -6.79
N LEU A 218 -16.52 14.36 -6.41
CA LEU A 218 -16.64 15.73 -6.91
C LEU A 218 -16.52 15.80 -8.44
N LEU A 219 -15.47 15.21 -8.99
CA LEU A 219 -15.25 15.21 -10.43
C LEU A 219 -16.38 14.49 -11.17
N ARG A 220 -16.82 13.33 -10.69
CA ARG A 220 -18.00 12.65 -11.27
C ARG A 220 -19.27 13.48 -11.22
N SER A 221 -19.47 14.24 -10.13
CA SER A 221 -20.64 15.12 -10.00
C SER A 221 -20.61 16.26 -11.02
N ILE A 222 -19.44 16.86 -11.23
CA ILE A 222 -19.22 17.91 -12.25
C ILE A 222 -19.50 17.35 -13.64
N ASP A 223 -18.87 16.23 -14.00
CA ASP A 223 -19.02 15.62 -15.33
C ASP A 223 -20.47 15.20 -15.64
N SER A 224 -21.21 14.75 -14.62
CA SER A 224 -22.60 14.32 -14.77
C SER A 224 -23.64 15.43 -14.56
N GLY A 225 -23.22 16.65 -14.22
CA GLY A 225 -24.10 17.77 -13.88
C GLY A 225 -24.95 17.52 -12.61
N LYS A 226 -24.55 16.59 -11.76
CA LYS A 226 -25.26 16.25 -10.51
C LYS A 226 -24.71 17.03 -9.32
N LYS A 227 -25.54 17.21 -8.30
CA LYS A 227 -25.09 17.81 -7.03
C LYS A 227 -24.18 16.83 -6.28
N LEU A 228 -23.06 17.33 -5.77
CA LEU A 228 -22.22 16.56 -4.86
C LEU A 228 -22.91 16.44 -3.49
N PHE A 229 -22.99 15.24 -2.96
CA PHE A 229 -23.42 14.99 -1.59
C PHE A 229 -22.19 14.83 -0.68
N ILE A 230 -21.98 15.79 0.22
CA ILE A 230 -20.92 15.74 1.22
C ILE A 230 -21.51 15.14 2.50
N ARG A 231 -20.98 14.00 2.94
CA ARG A 231 -21.50 13.24 4.08
C ARG A 231 -21.13 13.86 5.42
N SER A 232 -19.93 14.45 5.53
CA SER A 232 -19.41 15.07 6.74
C SER A 232 -18.83 16.43 6.33
N PRO A 233 -19.64 17.50 6.31
CA PRO A 233 -19.20 18.81 5.86
C PRO A 233 -18.38 19.60 6.91
N ASN A 234 -18.39 19.15 8.17
CA ASN A 234 -17.72 19.78 9.33
C ASN A 234 -16.54 18.93 9.78
#